data_bf0044a13108e3d3e35cb611175d0c52
#
_entry.id   bf0044a13108e3d3e35cb611175d0c52
#
_cell.length_a   1.000
_cell.length_b   1.000
_cell.length_c   1.000
_cell.angle_alpha   90.00
_cell.angle_beta   90.00
_cell.angle_gamma   90.00
#
_symmetry.space_group_name_H-M   'P 1'
#
loop_
_entity.id
_entity.type
_entity.pdbx_description
1 polymer ?
#
loop_
_entity_poly.entity_id
_entity_poly.type
_entity_poly.pdbx_seq_one_letter_code
_entity_poly.pdbx_strand_id
1 'polypeptide(L)'
;MKEHARQARAGNRIVGLVPTMGALHAGHLSLIERAKRECSPVIASIFVNPKQFGANEDFAKYPRAFEIDMQKMEQAGVDSLFAPEESEIYPNGFSTYVNVEGLSERLEGRSRPGHFRGVTTIVMKLLQIVQPNFAYFGRKDAQQARIITQMASDLNLDTEIVVCPLVREPDGLALSSRNAYLSKEERKAALVLYRALEAAKNELTHGVRDAAQLQTSLRRKLESEHLATTDYAEVVDAERFEPVLKVNKPCYVLLAVFIGKTRLIDNLYVEPKSTGSEELVFHF
;
A
#
# COMPACT_ATOMS: atom_id res chain seq x y z
N MET A 1 -15.02 5.81 -19.56
CA MET A 1 -14.52 4.62 -18.83
C MET A 1 -15.60 3.57 -18.57
N LYS A 2 -16.73 3.87 -17.91
CA LYS A 2 -17.80 2.87 -17.61
C LYS A 2 -18.24 2.06 -18.82
N GLU A 3 -18.53 2.72 -19.94
CA GLU A 3 -18.99 2.04 -21.16
C GLU A 3 -17.91 1.12 -21.72
N HIS A 4 -16.67 1.57 -21.77
CA HIS A 4 -15.54 0.76 -22.24
C HIS A 4 -15.34 -0.52 -21.41
N ALA A 5 -15.37 -0.39 -20.08
CA ALA A 5 -15.25 -1.52 -19.18
C ALA A 5 -16.45 -2.48 -19.29
N ARG A 6 -17.68 -1.95 -19.48
CA ARG A 6 -18.88 -2.73 -19.69
C ARG A 6 -18.80 -3.57 -20.97
N GLN A 7 -18.34 -2.98 -22.07
CA GLN A 7 -18.14 -3.69 -23.34
C GLN A 7 -17.11 -4.82 -23.21
N ALA A 8 -16.01 -4.60 -22.46
CA ALA A 8 -15.03 -5.65 -22.21
C ALA A 8 -15.64 -6.84 -21.47
N ARG A 9 -16.45 -6.60 -20.44
CA ARG A 9 -17.12 -7.67 -19.69
C ARG A 9 -18.21 -8.38 -20.50
N ALA A 10 -18.96 -7.64 -21.29
CA ALA A 10 -19.98 -8.24 -22.21
C ALA A 10 -19.33 -9.21 -23.19
N GLY A 11 -18.06 -9.02 -23.52
CA GLY A 11 -17.25 -9.96 -24.32
C GLY A 11 -16.60 -11.08 -23.50
N ASN A 12 -17.05 -11.36 -22.28
CA ASN A 12 -16.48 -12.36 -21.36
C ASN A 12 -14.97 -12.20 -21.10
N ARG A 13 -14.44 -10.98 -21.21
CA ARG A 13 -13.04 -10.71 -20.93
C ARG A 13 -12.82 -10.45 -19.42
N ILE A 14 -11.70 -10.94 -18.92
CA ILE A 14 -11.28 -10.72 -17.53
C ILE A 14 -10.64 -9.33 -17.42
N VAL A 15 -11.31 -8.40 -16.75
CA VAL A 15 -10.87 -7.01 -16.60
C VAL A 15 -10.03 -6.87 -15.33
N GLY A 16 -8.81 -6.34 -15.48
CA GLY A 16 -7.92 -5.97 -14.37
C GLY A 16 -7.90 -4.46 -14.12
N LEU A 17 -7.81 -4.04 -12.88
CA LEU A 17 -7.65 -2.63 -12.47
C LEU A 17 -6.38 -2.45 -11.63
N VAL A 18 -5.57 -1.46 -11.99
CA VAL A 18 -4.40 -1.02 -11.21
C VAL A 18 -4.58 0.45 -10.82
N PRO A 19 -5.10 0.74 -9.63
CA PRO A 19 -5.26 2.12 -9.14
C PRO A 19 -3.92 2.73 -8.77
N THR A 20 -3.61 3.94 -9.28
CA THR A 20 -2.40 4.69 -8.90
C THR A 20 -2.72 6.17 -8.71
N MET A 21 -1.79 6.87 -8.05
CA MET A 21 -1.80 8.33 -7.98
C MET A 21 -0.79 8.98 -8.95
N GLY A 22 -0.21 8.21 -9.88
CA GLY A 22 0.89 8.66 -10.71
C GLY A 22 2.26 8.58 -10.01
N ALA A 23 3.26 9.27 -10.56
CA ALA A 23 4.67 9.17 -10.16
C ALA A 23 5.16 7.71 -10.14
N LEU A 24 4.94 7.03 -11.27
CA LEU A 24 5.14 5.59 -11.39
C LEU A 24 6.59 5.17 -11.21
N HIS A 25 6.78 4.13 -10.43
CA HIS A 25 8.06 3.45 -10.21
C HIS A 25 7.92 1.94 -10.42
N ALA A 26 9.02 1.18 -10.33
CA ALA A 26 9.01 -0.26 -10.59
C ALA A 26 7.99 -1.04 -9.73
N GLY A 27 7.67 -0.54 -8.51
CA GLY A 27 6.59 -1.12 -7.69
C GLY A 27 5.21 -1.04 -8.34
N HIS A 28 4.87 0.07 -9.00
CA HIS A 28 3.62 0.18 -9.77
C HIS A 28 3.65 -0.68 -11.04
N LEU A 29 4.80 -0.71 -11.72
CA LEU A 29 4.95 -1.51 -12.93
C LEU A 29 4.83 -3.00 -12.66
N SER A 30 5.28 -3.49 -11.50
CA SER A 30 5.11 -4.90 -11.09
C SER A 30 3.63 -5.27 -10.89
N LEU A 31 2.78 -4.34 -10.43
CA LEU A 31 1.33 -4.55 -10.36
C LEU A 31 0.71 -4.70 -11.76
N ILE A 32 1.12 -3.83 -12.69
CA ILE A 32 0.66 -3.87 -14.08
C ILE A 32 1.12 -5.18 -14.75
N GLU A 33 2.37 -5.56 -14.56
CA GLU A 33 2.92 -6.82 -15.07
C GLU A 33 2.13 -8.03 -14.54
N ARG A 34 1.81 -8.05 -13.24
CA ARG A 34 0.98 -9.09 -12.64
C ARG A 34 -0.42 -9.10 -13.25
N ALA A 35 -1.05 -7.94 -13.40
CA ALA A 35 -2.37 -7.80 -14.00
C ALA A 35 -2.40 -8.29 -15.46
N LYS A 36 -1.37 -7.98 -16.25
CA LYS A 36 -1.26 -8.42 -17.66
C LYS A 36 -1.12 -9.94 -17.84
N ARG A 37 -0.63 -10.65 -16.81
CA ARG A 37 -0.58 -12.13 -16.86
C ARG A 37 -1.95 -12.77 -16.64
N GLU A 38 -2.88 -12.08 -15.98
CA GLU A 38 -4.15 -12.65 -15.52
C GLU A 38 -5.37 -12.02 -16.19
N CYS A 39 -5.22 -10.81 -16.76
CA CYS A 39 -6.31 -10.00 -17.28
C CYS A 39 -6.07 -9.47 -18.69
N SER A 40 -7.18 -9.31 -19.43
CA SER A 40 -7.25 -8.57 -20.69
C SER A 40 -8.68 -8.07 -20.88
N PRO A 41 -8.94 -6.75 -20.81
CA PRO A 41 -7.97 -5.65 -20.71
C PRO A 41 -7.47 -5.38 -19.28
N VAL A 42 -6.29 -4.73 -19.19
CA VAL A 42 -5.82 -4.09 -17.97
C VAL A 42 -6.08 -2.59 -18.07
N ILE A 43 -6.80 -2.08 -17.08
CA ILE A 43 -7.11 -0.65 -16.91
C ILE A 43 -6.27 -0.12 -15.77
N ALA A 44 -5.53 0.95 -15.99
CA ALA A 44 -4.85 1.68 -14.92
C ALA A 44 -5.53 3.02 -14.65
N SER A 45 -5.39 3.55 -13.43
CA SER A 45 -5.80 4.93 -13.17
C SER A 45 -4.66 5.79 -12.68
N ILE A 46 -4.70 7.09 -13.01
CA ILE A 46 -3.88 8.14 -12.40
C ILE A 46 -4.84 9.18 -11.81
N PHE A 47 -4.92 9.22 -10.48
CA PHE A 47 -5.70 10.23 -9.79
C PHE A 47 -5.10 10.54 -8.42
N VAL A 48 -4.53 11.74 -8.25
CA VAL A 48 -4.06 12.23 -6.96
C VAL A 48 -5.27 12.65 -6.14
N ASN A 49 -5.72 11.75 -5.26
CA ASN A 49 -6.98 11.90 -4.53
C ASN A 49 -6.87 12.93 -3.39
N PRO A 50 -7.48 14.12 -3.48
CA PRO A 50 -7.35 15.14 -2.43
C PRO A 50 -7.97 14.70 -1.09
N LYS A 51 -8.97 13.81 -1.11
CA LYS A 51 -9.70 13.38 0.09
C LYS A 51 -8.93 12.45 1.02
N GLN A 52 -7.76 11.94 0.57
CA GLN A 52 -6.89 11.10 1.40
C GLN A 52 -5.69 11.82 2.00
N PHE A 53 -5.58 13.14 1.77
CA PHE A 53 -4.52 13.97 2.33
C PHE A 53 -5.09 14.86 3.43
N GLY A 54 -4.39 14.88 4.57
CA GLY A 54 -4.65 15.84 5.64
C GLY A 54 -4.18 17.26 5.29
N ALA A 55 -4.63 18.25 6.04
CA ALA A 55 -4.30 19.67 5.79
C ALA A 55 -2.79 19.97 5.77
N ASN A 56 -2.00 19.19 6.49
CA ASN A 56 -0.56 19.38 6.62
C ASN A 56 0.26 18.34 5.82
N GLU A 57 -0.39 17.57 4.95
CA GLU A 57 0.27 16.56 4.13
C GLU A 57 0.73 17.10 2.77
N ASP A 58 1.44 16.28 2.03
CA ASP A 58 2.18 16.63 0.82
C ASP A 58 1.33 16.72 -0.47
N PHE A 59 0.00 16.91 -0.38
CA PHE A 59 -0.90 16.96 -1.55
C PHE A 59 -0.43 17.94 -2.64
N ALA A 60 -0.07 19.17 -2.25
CA ALA A 60 0.39 20.19 -3.19
C ALA A 60 1.76 19.86 -3.81
N LYS A 61 2.59 19.09 -3.10
CA LYS A 61 3.95 18.70 -3.52
C LYS A 61 4.00 17.32 -4.15
N TYR A 62 2.89 16.55 -4.08
CA TYR A 62 2.86 15.18 -4.61
C TYR A 62 3.27 15.19 -6.10
N PRO A 63 4.24 14.35 -6.50
CA PRO A 63 4.79 14.39 -7.85
C PRO A 63 3.71 14.13 -8.92
N ARG A 64 3.68 14.97 -9.94
CA ARG A 64 2.75 14.85 -11.08
C ARG A 64 3.59 14.87 -12.36
N ALA A 65 3.83 13.71 -12.93
CA ALA A 65 4.62 13.52 -14.15
C ALA A 65 3.78 12.76 -15.20
N PHE A 66 2.63 13.34 -15.56
CA PHE A 66 1.58 12.64 -16.32
C PHE A 66 2.12 12.05 -17.64
N GLU A 67 2.86 12.81 -18.43
CA GLU A 67 3.41 12.36 -19.72
C GLU A 67 4.40 11.19 -19.55
N ILE A 68 5.24 11.25 -18.51
CA ILE A 68 6.19 10.17 -18.18
C ILE A 68 5.44 8.94 -17.69
N ASP A 69 4.42 9.12 -16.88
CA ASP A 69 3.61 8.02 -16.37
C ASP A 69 2.82 7.36 -17.50
N MET A 70 2.26 8.13 -18.41
CA MET A 70 1.57 7.63 -19.60
C MET A 70 2.49 6.78 -20.47
N GLN A 71 3.71 7.25 -20.76
CA GLN A 71 4.70 6.50 -21.52
C GLN A 71 5.08 5.18 -20.82
N LYS A 72 5.27 5.19 -19.50
CA LYS A 72 5.54 3.98 -18.73
C LYS A 72 4.39 2.98 -18.79
N MET A 73 3.14 3.44 -18.71
CA MET A 73 1.96 2.60 -18.81
C MET A 73 1.80 1.99 -20.21
N GLU A 74 2.05 2.77 -21.25
CA GLU A 74 2.05 2.29 -22.64
C GLU A 74 3.11 1.19 -22.83
N GLN A 75 4.35 1.43 -22.39
CA GLN A 75 5.44 0.45 -22.45
C GLN A 75 5.13 -0.82 -21.63
N ALA A 76 4.43 -0.69 -20.51
CA ALA A 76 3.97 -1.82 -19.69
C ALA A 76 2.76 -2.54 -20.28
N GLY A 77 2.20 -2.07 -21.40
CA GLY A 77 1.08 -2.68 -22.11
C GLY A 77 -0.29 -2.49 -21.44
N VAL A 78 -0.49 -1.37 -20.75
CA VAL A 78 -1.81 -0.98 -20.22
C VAL A 78 -2.76 -0.73 -21.39
N ASP A 79 -3.93 -1.36 -21.38
CA ASP A 79 -4.90 -1.27 -22.47
C ASP A 79 -5.72 0.03 -22.42
N SER A 80 -5.93 0.58 -21.23
CA SER A 80 -6.67 1.85 -21.05
C SER A 80 -6.21 2.58 -19.79
N LEU A 81 -6.03 3.90 -19.92
CA LEU A 81 -5.75 4.79 -18.81
C LEU A 81 -6.99 5.60 -18.43
N PHE A 82 -7.34 5.60 -17.14
CA PHE A 82 -8.37 6.46 -16.56
C PHE A 82 -7.73 7.55 -15.72
N ALA A 83 -7.68 8.76 -16.25
CA ALA A 83 -7.11 9.94 -15.59
C ALA A 83 -8.15 11.07 -15.49
N PRO A 84 -9.09 10.96 -14.54
CA PRO A 84 -10.19 11.92 -14.41
C PRO A 84 -9.74 13.20 -13.71
N GLU A 85 -10.45 14.30 -13.98
CA GLU A 85 -10.37 15.53 -13.18
C GLU A 85 -11.06 15.36 -11.82
N GLU A 86 -10.67 16.19 -10.84
CA GLU A 86 -11.25 16.13 -9.48
C GLU A 86 -12.78 16.31 -9.50
N SER A 87 -13.28 17.24 -10.32
CA SER A 87 -14.72 17.52 -10.46
C SER A 87 -15.52 16.35 -11.04
N GLU A 88 -14.89 15.47 -11.82
CA GLU A 88 -15.54 14.26 -12.34
C GLU A 88 -15.69 13.18 -11.26
N ILE A 89 -14.72 13.13 -10.34
CA ILE A 89 -14.75 12.19 -9.20
C ILE A 89 -15.61 12.76 -8.06
N TYR A 90 -15.43 14.03 -7.74
CA TYR A 90 -16.11 14.73 -6.64
C TYR A 90 -16.86 15.96 -7.17
N PRO A 91 -18.03 15.77 -7.81
CA PRO A 91 -18.84 16.89 -8.29
C PRO A 91 -19.33 17.76 -7.14
N ASN A 92 -19.75 18.97 -7.47
CA ASN A 92 -20.35 19.88 -6.49
C ASN A 92 -21.51 19.19 -5.74
N GLY A 93 -21.52 19.33 -4.42
CA GLY A 93 -22.49 18.65 -3.56
C GLY A 93 -22.16 17.20 -3.21
N PHE A 94 -20.97 16.68 -3.58
CA PHE A 94 -20.54 15.35 -3.18
C PHE A 94 -20.51 15.21 -1.65
N SER A 95 -21.23 14.20 -1.13
CA SER A 95 -21.44 14.01 0.31
C SER A 95 -21.34 12.56 0.78
N THR A 96 -21.17 11.60 -0.14
CA THR A 96 -21.14 10.16 0.19
C THR A 96 -19.71 9.66 0.38
N TYR A 97 -19.44 9.04 1.51
CA TYR A 97 -18.15 8.47 1.83
C TYR A 97 -18.29 7.01 2.26
N VAL A 98 -17.22 6.25 2.07
CA VAL A 98 -17.09 4.88 2.59
C VAL A 98 -16.08 4.89 3.72
N ASN A 99 -16.39 4.21 4.82
CA ASN A 99 -15.50 4.04 5.97
C ASN A 99 -15.50 2.58 6.42
N VAL A 100 -14.34 2.06 6.80
CA VAL A 100 -14.19 0.73 7.39
C VAL A 100 -13.78 0.92 8.84
N GLU A 101 -14.71 0.72 9.74
CA GLU A 101 -14.50 0.97 11.17
C GLU A 101 -13.43 0.03 11.77
N GLY A 102 -12.81 0.46 12.85
CA GLY A 102 -11.76 -0.27 13.55
C GLY A 102 -10.43 -0.29 12.81
N LEU A 103 -10.36 -0.95 11.66
CA LEU A 103 -9.14 -1.02 10.83
C LEU A 103 -8.63 0.37 10.39
N SER A 104 -9.53 1.29 10.10
CA SER A 104 -9.20 2.65 9.64
C SER A 104 -8.76 3.61 10.76
N GLU A 105 -8.80 3.17 12.01
CA GLU A 105 -8.56 4.03 13.18
C GLU A 105 -7.21 3.76 13.86
N ARG A 106 -6.50 2.72 13.39
CA ARG A 106 -5.23 2.25 13.95
C ARG A 106 -4.05 2.72 13.09
N LEU A 107 -2.85 2.71 13.65
CA LEU A 107 -1.59 2.89 12.91
C LEU A 107 -1.63 4.10 11.97
N GLU A 108 -1.61 3.88 10.65
CA GLU A 108 -1.73 4.95 9.65
C GLU A 108 -3.00 5.80 9.86
N GLY A 109 -4.12 5.17 10.20
CA GLY A 109 -5.37 5.90 10.43
C GLY A 109 -5.34 6.79 11.67
N ARG A 110 -4.60 6.39 12.71
CA ARG A 110 -4.37 7.21 13.91
C ARG A 110 -3.43 8.37 13.60
N SER A 111 -2.32 8.11 12.88
CA SER A 111 -1.35 9.13 12.49
C SER A 111 -1.89 10.09 11.43
N ARG A 112 -2.86 9.64 10.62
CA ARG A 112 -3.43 10.38 9.49
C ARG A 112 -4.97 10.35 9.52
N PRO A 113 -5.62 11.09 10.44
CA PRO A 113 -7.09 11.07 10.58
C PRO A 113 -7.80 11.40 9.26
N GLY A 114 -8.78 10.55 8.88
CA GLY A 114 -9.54 10.69 7.64
C GLY A 114 -8.88 10.10 6.38
N HIS A 115 -7.60 9.72 6.45
CA HIS A 115 -6.87 9.16 5.31
C HIS A 115 -7.60 7.97 4.68
N PHE A 116 -7.89 6.94 5.46
CA PHE A 116 -8.52 5.73 4.94
C PHE A 116 -9.96 5.96 4.45
N ARG A 117 -10.71 6.89 5.06
CA ARG A 117 -12.01 7.29 4.54
C ARG A 117 -11.89 7.89 3.13
N GLY A 118 -10.82 8.65 2.87
CA GLY A 118 -10.51 9.14 1.52
C GLY A 118 -10.14 8.01 0.57
N VAL A 119 -9.28 7.07 1.01
CA VAL A 119 -8.84 5.92 0.21
C VAL A 119 -10.01 5.00 -0.14
N THR A 120 -10.78 4.56 0.83
CA THR A 120 -11.93 3.66 0.60
C THR A 120 -12.97 4.28 -0.31
N THR A 121 -13.20 5.59 -0.17
CA THR A 121 -14.14 6.32 -1.03
C THR A 121 -13.68 6.33 -2.49
N ILE A 122 -12.41 6.71 -2.76
CA ILE A 122 -11.92 6.72 -4.15
C ILE A 122 -11.84 5.31 -4.73
N VAL A 123 -11.34 4.35 -3.96
CA VAL A 123 -11.22 2.96 -4.45
C VAL A 123 -12.60 2.38 -4.76
N MET A 124 -13.60 2.59 -3.89
CA MET A 124 -14.98 2.18 -4.16
C MET A 124 -15.51 2.82 -5.45
N LYS A 125 -15.27 4.11 -5.68
CA LYS A 125 -15.68 4.77 -6.93
C LYS A 125 -14.99 4.15 -8.14
N LEU A 126 -13.70 3.87 -8.07
CA LEU A 126 -12.97 3.22 -9.15
C LEU A 126 -13.48 1.80 -9.41
N LEU A 127 -13.72 1.00 -8.38
CA LEU A 127 -14.31 -0.32 -8.49
C LEU A 127 -15.71 -0.28 -9.13
N GLN A 128 -16.55 0.70 -8.77
CA GLN A 128 -17.87 0.89 -9.37
C GLN A 128 -17.84 1.47 -10.80
N ILE A 129 -16.81 2.22 -11.16
CA ILE A 129 -16.63 2.76 -12.50
C ILE A 129 -16.16 1.68 -13.47
N VAL A 130 -15.18 0.88 -13.04
CA VAL A 130 -14.52 -0.13 -13.87
C VAL A 130 -15.21 -1.49 -13.74
N GLN A 131 -15.68 -1.83 -12.55
CA GLN A 131 -16.22 -3.15 -12.19
C GLN A 131 -15.26 -4.27 -12.65
N PRO A 132 -14.00 -4.26 -12.22
CA PRO A 132 -13.01 -5.23 -12.67
C PRO A 132 -13.25 -6.59 -12.01
N ASN A 133 -12.74 -7.67 -12.64
CA ASN A 133 -12.68 -8.99 -12.01
C ASN A 133 -11.60 -9.00 -10.91
N PHE A 134 -10.45 -8.35 -11.20
CA PHE A 134 -9.32 -8.26 -10.27
C PHE A 134 -8.85 -6.82 -10.12
N ALA A 135 -8.54 -6.40 -8.89
CA ALA A 135 -7.91 -5.12 -8.59
C ALA A 135 -6.61 -5.32 -7.79
N TYR A 136 -5.51 -4.73 -8.26
CA TYR A 136 -4.16 -5.02 -7.79
C TYR A 136 -3.63 -3.92 -6.89
N PHE A 137 -3.15 -4.29 -5.69
CA PHE A 137 -2.59 -3.40 -4.68
C PHE A 137 -1.26 -3.91 -4.17
N GLY A 138 -0.35 -3.01 -3.82
CA GLY A 138 0.96 -3.38 -3.27
C GLY A 138 0.92 -3.65 -1.76
N ARG A 139 1.60 -4.70 -1.29
CA ARG A 139 1.76 -5.02 0.13
C ARG A 139 2.53 -3.93 0.90
N LYS A 140 3.24 -3.06 0.21
CA LYS A 140 3.90 -1.92 0.86
C LYS A 140 2.94 -1.12 1.73
N ASP A 141 1.72 -0.89 1.26
CA ASP A 141 0.65 -0.21 1.98
C ASP A 141 -0.29 -1.27 2.60
N ALA A 142 0.29 -2.12 3.47
CA ALA A 142 -0.36 -3.35 3.98
C ALA A 142 -1.71 -3.09 4.64
N GLN A 143 -1.81 -2.07 5.49
CA GLN A 143 -3.07 -1.70 6.14
C GLN A 143 -4.11 -1.22 5.11
N GLN A 144 -3.70 -0.44 4.11
CA GLN A 144 -4.58 -0.03 3.02
C GLN A 144 -5.12 -1.23 2.25
N ALA A 145 -4.24 -2.17 1.86
CA ALA A 145 -4.64 -3.38 1.14
C ALA A 145 -5.66 -4.19 1.95
N ARG A 146 -5.44 -4.35 3.26
CA ARG A 146 -6.37 -5.07 4.15
C ARG A 146 -7.71 -4.36 4.29
N ILE A 147 -7.72 -3.03 4.44
CA ILE A 147 -8.94 -2.22 4.51
C ILE A 147 -9.75 -2.33 3.22
N ILE A 148 -9.09 -2.27 2.06
CA ILE A 148 -9.75 -2.40 0.76
C ILE A 148 -10.33 -3.82 0.59
N THR A 149 -9.61 -4.86 1.01
CA THR A 149 -10.11 -6.24 1.00
C THR A 149 -11.34 -6.39 1.89
N GLN A 150 -11.31 -5.80 3.10
CA GLN A 150 -12.47 -5.81 4.00
C GLN A 150 -13.66 -5.10 3.37
N MET A 151 -13.44 -3.89 2.84
CA MET A 151 -14.49 -3.12 2.15
C MET A 151 -15.13 -3.91 1.00
N ALA A 152 -14.33 -4.56 0.17
CA ALA A 152 -14.83 -5.36 -0.94
C ALA A 152 -15.69 -6.54 -0.47
N SER A 153 -15.24 -7.22 0.58
CA SER A 153 -15.98 -8.33 1.21
C SER A 153 -17.30 -7.85 1.83
N ASP A 154 -17.25 -6.82 2.68
CA ASP A 154 -18.42 -6.32 3.42
C ASP A 154 -19.50 -5.77 2.50
N LEU A 155 -19.12 -5.22 1.35
CA LEU A 155 -20.03 -4.65 0.37
C LEU A 155 -20.37 -5.63 -0.76
N ASN A 156 -19.99 -6.91 -0.62
CA ASN A 156 -20.28 -8.00 -1.58
C ASN A 156 -19.89 -7.63 -3.02
N LEU A 157 -18.70 -7.05 -3.20
CA LEU A 157 -18.21 -6.73 -4.53
C LEU A 157 -17.72 -7.99 -5.24
N ASP A 158 -18.03 -8.14 -6.52
CA ASP A 158 -17.57 -9.26 -7.35
C ASP A 158 -16.05 -9.16 -7.66
N THR A 159 -15.42 -8.04 -7.32
CA THR A 159 -13.99 -7.80 -7.58
C THR A 159 -13.12 -8.51 -6.55
N GLU A 160 -12.21 -9.36 -6.99
CA GLU A 160 -11.17 -9.93 -6.16
C GLU A 160 -10.03 -8.92 -5.96
N ILE A 161 -9.60 -8.72 -4.72
CA ILE A 161 -8.48 -7.83 -4.37
C ILE A 161 -7.20 -8.66 -4.31
N VAL A 162 -6.28 -8.40 -5.24
CA VAL A 162 -4.99 -9.08 -5.35
C VAL A 162 -3.90 -8.24 -4.68
N VAL A 163 -3.31 -8.76 -3.59
CA VAL A 163 -2.20 -8.09 -2.90
C VAL A 163 -0.87 -8.61 -3.42
N CYS A 164 -0.12 -7.75 -4.10
CA CYS A 164 1.16 -8.08 -4.70
C CYS A 164 2.34 -7.82 -3.75
N PRO A 165 3.45 -8.57 -3.88
CA PRO A 165 4.64 -8.37 -3.06
C PRO A 165 5.18 -6.93 -3.13
N LEU A 166 5.85 -6.52 -2.05
CA LEU A 166 6.56 -5.26 -1.99
C LEU A 166 7.81 -5.33 -2.89
N VAL A 167 8.10 -4.24 -3.61
CA VAL A 167 9.30 -4.12 -4.45
C VAL A 167 10.27 -3.15 -3.79
N ARG A 168 11.55 -3.52 -3.77
CA ARG A 168 12.65 -2.76 -3.15
C ARG A 168 13.69 -2.32 -4.17
N GLU A 169 14.42 -1.28 -3.84
CA GLU A 169 15.68 -0.95 -4.53
C GLU A 169 16.76 -1.99 -4.18
N PRO A 170 17.85 -2.08 -4.97
CA PRO A 170 18.91 -3.09 -4.75
C PRO A 170 19.53 -3.08 -3.35
N ASP A 171 19.51 -1.95 -2.65
CA ASP A 171 20.02 -1.79 -1.28
C ASP A 171 18.97 -2.03 -0.18
N GLY A 172 17.75 -2.42 -0.58
CA GLY A 172 16.68 -2.82 0.33
C GLY A 172 15.62 -1.75 0.60
N LEU A 173 15.82 -0.49 0.21
CA LEU A 173 14.79 0.54 0.44
C LEU A 173 13.49 0.21 -0.30
N ALA A 174 12.36 0.24 0.41
CA ALA A 174 11.05 0.08 -0.20
C ALA A 174 10.79 1.18 -1.24
N LEU A 175 10.34 0.80 -2.44
CA LEU A 175 10.03 1.78 -3.49
C LEU A 175 8.82 2.64 -3.09
N SER A 176 9.00 3.95 -3.17
CA SER A 176 7.97 4.94 -2.88
C SER A 176 8.20 6.20 -3.73
N SER A 177 7.11 6.80 -4.22
CA SER A 177 7.19 8.11 -4.89
C SER A 177 7.79 9.19 -3.96
N ARG A 178 7.66 9.03 -2.63
CA ARG A 178 8.24 9.94 -1.64
C ARG A 178 9.77 9.81 -1.51
N ASN A 179 10.38 8.75 -2.03
CA ASN A 179 11.85 8.63 -2.03
C ASN A 179 12.50 9.78 -2.83
N ALA A 180 11.78 10.37 -3.79
CA ALA A 180 12.25 11.54 -4.55
C ALA A 180 12.41 12.81 -3.70
N TYR A 181 11.84 12.86 -2.50
CA TYR A 181 12.00 14.03 -1.60
C TYR A 181 13.28 13.98 -0.77
N LEU A 182 13.93 12.81 -0.68
CA LEU A 182 15.09 12.59 0.17
C LEU A 182 16.34 13.21 -0.42
N SER A 183 17.07 13.97 0.38
CA SER A 183 18.46 14.34 0.07
C SER A 183 19.35 13.09 0.01
N LYS A 184 20.57 13.23 -0.47
CA LYS A 184 21.53 12.11 -0.51
C LYS A 184 21.81 11.51 0.87
N GLU A 185 21.84 12.33 1.90
CA GLU A 185 22.05 11.90 3.29
C GLU A 185 20.81 11.21 3.84
N GLU A 186 19.63 11.82 3.67
CA GLU A 186 18.35 11.22 4.07
C GLU A 186 18.08 9.91 3.34
N ARG A 187 18.46 9.80 2.05
CA ARG A 187 18.32 8.54 1.30
C ARG A 187 19.15 7.39 1.91
N LYS A 188 20.35 7.69 2.42
CA LYS A 188 21.18 6.71 3.12
C LYS A 188 20.60 6.36 4.50
N ALA A 189 20.13 7.37 5.23
CA ALA A 189 19.49 7.20 6.53
C ALA A 189 18.21 6.35 6.42
N ALA A 190 17.44 6.50 5.35
CA ALA A 190 16.20 5.75 5.10
C ALA A 190 16.39 4.22 5.09
N LEU A 191 17.60 3.73 4.81
CA LEU A 191 17.93 2.30 4.87
C LEU A 191 17.79 1.71 6.29
N VAL A 192 17.68 2.56 7.31
CA VAL A 192 17.46 2.09 8.69
C VAL A 192 16.16 1.32 8.84
N LEU A 193 15.10 1.67 8.04
CA LEU A 193 13.84 0.94 8.06
C LEU A 193 14.06 -0.52 7.64
N TYR A 194 14.66 -0.73 6.48
CA TYR A 194 14.95 -2.08 5.98
C TYR A 194 15.87 -2.86 6.93
N ARG A 195 16.94 -2.22 7.44
CA ARG A 195 17.87 -2.84 8.39
C ARG A 195 17.18 -3.22 9.71
N ALA A 196 16.19 -2.46 10.16
CA ALA A 196 15.41 -2.78 11.35
C ALA A 196 14.51 -4.01 11.10
N LEU A 197 13.86 -4.10 9.94
CA LEU A 197 13.06 -5.27 9.56
C LEU A 197 13.91 -6.53 9.36
N GLU A 198 15.10 -6.41 8.76
CA GLU A 198 16.05 -7.53 8.63
C GLU A 198 16.52 -8.03 10.01
N ALA A 199 16.78 -7.10 10.96
CA ALA A 199 17.11 -7.48 12.32
C ALA A 199 15.97 -8.24 13.01
N ALA A 200 14.72 -7.76 12.87
CA ALA A 200 13.53 -8.44 13.40
C ALA A 200 13.34 -9.83 12.77
N LYS A 201 13.53 -9.97 11.45
CA LYS A 201 13.52 -11.26 10.77
C LYS A 201 14.56 -12.22 11.35
N ASN A 202 15.79 -11.73 11.59
CA ASN A 202 16.84 -12.55 12.19
C ASN A 202 16.47 -13.02 13.61
N GLU A 203 15.92 -12.13 14.45
CA GLU A 203 15.46 -12.48 15.79
C GLU A 203 14.36 -13.56 15.74
N LEU A 204 13.37 -13.38 14.86
CA LEU A 204 12.29 -14.34 14.62
C LEU A 204 12.84 -15.69 14.13
N THR A 205 13.83 -15.70 13.25
CA THR A 205 14.49 -16.92 12.74
C THR A 205 15.22 -17.67 13.86
N HIS A 206 15.77 -16.94 14.86
CA HIS A 206 16.42 -17.53 16.04
C HIS A 206 15.45 -17.83 17.19
N GLY A 207 14.14 -17.85 16.94
CA GLY A 207 13.14 -18.31 17.89
C GLY A 207 12.54 -17.23 18.79
N VAL A 208 12.89 -15.95 18.63
CA VAL A 208 12.19 -14.85 19.32
C VAL A 208 10.75 -14.80 18.81
N ARG A 209 9.80 -14.83 19.73
CA ARG A 209 8.36 -14.77 19.41
C ARG A 209 7.63 -13.67 20.20
N ASP A 210 8.26 -13.13 21.23
CA ASP A 210 7.70 -12.06 22.04
C ASP A 210 7.65 -10.75 21.24
N ALA A 211 6.45 -10.20 21.07
CA ALA A 211 6.24 -9.01 20.25
C ALA A 211 6.82 -7.75 20.91
N ALA A 212 6.79 -7.64 22.24
CA ALA A 212 7.36 -6.50 22.96
C ALA A 212 8.89 -6.47 22.86
N GLN A 213 9.53 -7.64 22.89
CA GLN A 213 10.98 -7.76 22.67
C GLN A 213 11.33 -7.29 21.25
N LEU A 214 10.59 -7.76 20.22
CA LEU A 214 10.79 -7.34 18.81
C LEU A 214 10.61 -5.83 18.65
N GLN A 215 9.55 -5.25 19.20
CA GLN A 215 9.29 -3.82 19.15
C GLN A 215 10.42 -3.00 19.81
N THR A 216 10.94 -3.47 20.93
CA THR A 216 12.07 -2.82 21.62
C THR A 216 13.33 -2.83 20.74
N SER A 217 13.62 -3.96 20.11
CA SER A 217 14.76 -4.09 19.17
C SER A 217 14.61 -3.22 17.95
N LEU A 218 13.40 -3.17 17.35
CA LEU A 218 13.08 -2.30 16.22
C LEU A 218 13.32 -0.83 16.57
N ARG A 219 12.75 -0.35 17.69
CA ARG A 219 12.90 1.05 18.14
C ARG A 219 14.37 1.40 18.36
N ARG A 220 15.13 0.56 19.07
CA ARG A 220 16.56 0.75 19.28
C ARG A 220 17.33 0.86 17.95
N LYS A 221 16.99 0.02 16.96
CA LYS A 221 17.62 0.07 15.65
C LYS A 221 17.30 1.35 14.90
N LEU A 222 16.05 1.81 14.94
CA LEU A 222 15.61 3.06 14.30
C LEU A 222 16.26 4.28 14.97
N GLU A 223 16.33 4.30 16.30
CA GLU A 223 16.94 5.37 17.09
C GLU A 223 18.47 5.47 16.91
N SER A 224 19.12 4.44 16.36
CA SER A 224 20.55 4.51 16.02
C SER A 224 20.85 5.42 14.83
N GLU A 225 19.82 5.85 14.09
CA GLU A 225 19.94 6.77 12.96
C GLU A 225 19.42 8.17 13.38
N HIS A 226 20.33 9.13 13.44
CA HIS A 226 20.04 10.48 13.97
C HIS A 226 19.04 11.30 13.13
N LEU A 227 18.86 10.96 11.84
CA LEU A 227 17.85 11.58 10.96
C LEU A 227 16.48 10.90 11.07
N ALA A 228 16.37 9.79 11.80
CA ALA A 228 15.14 9.04 11.95
C ALA A 228 14.36 9.46 13.18
N THR A 229 13.06 9.70 13.01
CA THR A 229 12.10 9.86 14.11
C THR A 229 10.98 8.86 13.93
N THR A 230 10.85 7.90 14.84
CA THR A 230 9.85 6.85 14.77
C THR A 230 8.46 7.38 15.09
N ASP A 231 7.52 7.23 14.17
CA ASP A 231 6.09 7.45 14.41
C ASP A 231 5.51 6.20 15.08
N TYR A 232 5.66 5.03 14.45
CA TYR A 232 5.37 3.75 15.08
C TYR A 232 6.31 2.63 14.60
N ALA A 233 6.48 1.62 15.46
CA ALA A 233 7.13 0.35 15.17
C ALA A 233 6.34 -0.73 15.91
N GLU A 234 5.51 -1.47 15.20
CA GLU A 234 4.47 -2.33 15.80
C GLU A 234 4.47 -3.73 15.21
N VAL A 235 4.08 -4.72 16.02
CA VAL A 235 3.83 -6.09 15.61
C VAL A 235 2.35 -6.38 15.81
N VAL A 236 1.65 -6.64 14.71
CA VAL A 236 0.18 -6.78 14.70
C VAL A 236 -0.24 -8.03 13.95
N ASP A 237 -1.43 -8.55 14.26
CA ASP A 237 -2.02 -9.61 13.45
C ASP A 237 -2.40 -9.11 12.04
N ALA A 238 -2.38 -10.04 11.07
CA ALA A 238 -2.58 -9.69 9.67
C ALA A 238 -4.05 -9.41 9.29
N GLU A 239 -5.01 -9.77 10.13
CA GLU A 239 -6.43 -9.62 9.81
C GLU A 239 -7.03 -8.33 10.35
N ARG A 240 -6.82 -8.05 11.65
CA ARG A 240 -7.43 -6.92 12.36
C ARG A 240 -6.45 -5.78 12.61
N PHE A 241 -5.15 -6.00 12.35
CA PHE A 241 -4.09 -5.05 12.68
C PHE A 241 -4.09 -4.66 14.16
N GLU A 242 -4.45 -5.64 15.02
CA GLU A 242 -4.38 -5.52 16.47
C GLU A 242 -3.02 -5.97 16.99
N PRO A 243 -2.48 -5.30 18.04
CA PRO A 243 -1.23 -5.73 18.66
C PRO A 243 -1.31 -7.19 19.10
N VAL A 244 -0.23 -7.94 18.89
CA VAL A 244 -0.11 -9.32 19.36
C VAL A 244 0.91 -9.42 20.49
N LEU A 245 0.72 -10.39 21.38
CA LEU A 245 1.71 -10.69 22.42
C LEU A 245 2.83 -11.58 21.87
N LYS A 246 2.51 -12.48 20.94
CA LYS A 246 3.46 -13.43 20.34
C LYS A 246 3.21 -13.60 18.85
N VAL A 247 4.30 -13.79 18.09
CA VAL A 247 4.27 -14.11 16.66
C VAL A 247 4.11 -15.63 16.49
N ASN A 248 2.85 -16.10 16.51
CA ASN A 248 2.46 -17.51 16.36
C ASN A 248 1.31 -17.71 15.35
N LYS A 249 0.91 -16.66 14.69
CA LYS A 249 -0.07 -16.60 13.59
C LYS A 249 0.40 -15.60 12.55
N PRO A 250 -0.26 -15.46 11.39
CA PRO A 250 0.08 -14.42 10.42
C PRO A 250 0.09 -13.02 11.04
N CYS A 251 1.21 -12.33 10.93
CA CYS A 251 1.48 -11.02 11.52
C CYS A 251 2.18 -10.09 10.54
N TYR A 252 2.07 -8.81 10.80
CA TYR A 252 2.93 -7.79 10.21
C TYR A 252 3.84 -7.16 11.27
N VAL A 253 5.10 -6.97 10.91
CA VAL A 253 6.01 -6.02 11.56
C VAL A 253 5.95 -4.75 10.74
N LEU A 254 5.42 -3.67 11.30
CA LEU A 254 5.11 -2.43 10.60
C LEU A 254 5.95 -1.28 11.13
N LEU A 255 6.49 -0.49 10.24
CA LEU A 255 7.25 0.72 10.54
C LEU A 255 6.65 1.94 9.86
N ALA A 256 6.57 3.05 10.61
CA ALA A 256 6.42 4.38 10.05
C ALA A 256 7.46 5.30 10.71
N VAL A 257 8.28 5.94 9.88
CA VAL A 257 9.45 6.70 10.34
C VAL A 257 9.58 7.96 9.51
N PHE A 258 9.78 9.08 10.17
CA PHE A 258 10.20 10.30 9.52
C PHE A 258 11.72 10.26 9.33
N ILE A 259 12.18 10.45 8.11
CA ILE A 259 13.58 10.73 7.78
C ILE A 259 13.65 12.22 7.41
N GLY A 260 14.21 13.01 8.30
CA GLY A 260 14.04 14.45 8.24
C GLY A 260 12.55 14.83 8.27
N LYS A 261 12.05 15.38 7.15
CA LYS A 261 10.63 15.75 7.01
C LYS A 261 9.80 14.72 6.22
N THR A 262 10.44 13.73 5.63
CA THR A 262 9.79 12.73 4.78
C THR A 262 9.34 11.53 5.59
N ARG A 263 8.04 11.28 5.64
CA ARG A 263 7.48 10.11 6.29
C ARG A 263 7.50 8.91 5.35
N LEU A 264 8.17 7.85 5.77
CA LEU A 264 8.31 6.58 5.06
C LEU A 264 7.66 5.46 5.86
N ILE A 265 7.09 4.49 5.15
CA ILE A 265 6.57 3.26 5.74
C ILE A 265 7.24 2.05 5.11
N ASP A 266 7.40 1.01 5.91
CA ASP A 266 7.90 -0.28 5.47
C ASP A 266 7.29 -1.40 6.31
N ASN A 267 7.32 -2.63 5.82
CA ASN A 267 6.78 -3.77 6.55
C ASN A 267 7.47 -5.10 6.20
N LEU A 268 7.29 -6.05 7.10
CA LEU A 268 7.61 -7.46 6.93
C LEU A 268 6.36 -8.27 7.28
N TYR A 269 5.85 -9.06 6.34
CA TYR A 269 4.81 -10.03 6.62
C TYR A 269 5.43 -11.36 7.04
N VAL A 270 4.89 -11.93 8.10
CA VAL A 270 5.40 -13.16 8.74
C VAL A 270 4.25 -14.11 8.95
N GLU A 271 4.41 -15.34 8.52
CA GLU A 271 3.41 -16.38 8.76
C GLU A 271 4.05 -17.72 9.13
N PRO A 272 3.38 -18.56 9.95
CA PRO A 272 3.79 -19.95 10.15
C PRO A 272 3.76 -20.71 8.82
N LYS A 273 4.75 -21.54 8.56
CA LYS A 273 4.86 -22.36 7.34
C LYS A 273 3.66 -23.30 7.15
N SER A 274 3.07 -23.76 8.26
CA SER A 274 1.83 -24.51 8.32
C SER A 274 1.18 -24.29 9.67
N THR A 275 -0.12 -24.63 9.79
CA THR A 275 -0.85 -24.49 11.05
C THR A 275 -0.14 -25.24 12.19
N GLY A 276 0.21 -24.51 13.25
CA GLY A 276 0.95 -25.05 14.41
C GLY A 276 2.46 -25.22 14.21
N SER A 277 3.02 -24.78 13.08
CA SER A 277 4.47 -24.81 12.83
C SER A 277 5.19 -23.72 13.62
N GLU A 278 6.34 -24.05 14.19
CA GLU A 278 7.28 -23.06 14.75
C GLU A 278 8.13 -22.38 13.65
N GLU A 279 8.21 -23.00 12.46
CA GLU A 279 8.94 -22.48 11.32
C GLU A 279 8.13 -21.35 10.66
N LEU A 280 8.78 -20.21 10.45
CA LEU A 280 8.17 -19.01 9.88
C LEU A 280 8.61 -18.78 8.44
N VAL A 281 7.68 -18.28 7.63
CA VAL A 281 7.93 -17.76 6.28
C VAL A 281 7.86 -16.24 6.34
N PHE A 282 8.77 -15.59 5.64
CA PHE A 282 8.94 -14.14 5.66
C PHE A 282 8.75 -13.57 4.25
N HIS A 283 7.97 -12.50 4.15
CA HIS A 283 7.72 -11.80 2.90
C HIS A 283 8.03 -10.31 3.08
N PHE A 284 9.08 -9.85 2.42
CA PHE A 284 9.43 -8.44 2.34
C PHE A 284 8.66 -7.72 1.26
#